data_689d9e7f0c5c671404c9479f84eac633
#
_entry.id   689d9e7f0c5c671404c9479f84eac633
#
_cell.length_a   1.000
_cell.length_b   1.000
_cell.length_c   1.000
_cell.angle_alpha   90.00
_cell.angle_beta   90.00
_cell.angle_gamma   90.00
#
_symmetry.space_group_name_H-M   'P 1'
#
loop_
_entity.id
_entity.type
_entity.pdbx_description
1 polymer ?
#
loop_
_entity_poly.entity_id
_entity_poly.type
_entity_poly.pdbx_seq_one_letter_code
_entity_poly.pdbx_strand_id
1 'polypeptide(L)'
;MTARLPEPGRSRALVIGTSQFISDAISDLPSVGGNVAAVAQALAGVIGPGRCRQLVDPRTPGEVGQALDEAVEGAEDTVIVYYAGHGFLTPRGVLHLAVATTDPARVAYTAVPVDWLRQALAEAPAKNRILILDCCFSGHATAAMSVAQSAVTAALDISGTYTLASAPAYSTAVAPPGERFTAFTGELLRILREGIPGAGGLLSLHDIYTALVRGLHARGMPRPQQKGTGLADLLALGRNNVGRSDSAPTLVEAVAPSEAEPVDRAALERNFHRALVQGYQDMKRQINYNATIYIQMISRLGGLGAARQLLHTSSVSSGFTTLWEKKRLDLAVEAFVLREPWNTLFTDDEVRIARERLAEYGYHPD
;
A
#
# COMPACT_ATOMS: atom_id res chain seq x y z
N MET A 1 17.10 -9.81 -21.27
CA MET A 1 16.38 -11.02 -20.83
C MET A 1 14.89 -10.73 -20.94
N THR A 2 14.09 -11.67 -21.45
CA THR A 2 12.64 -11.48 -21.63
C THR A 2 11.88 -12.02 -20.41
N ALA A 3 10.79 -11.36 -20.05
CA ALA A 3 9.91 -11.82 -18.99
C ALA A 3 9.31 -13.20 -19.34
N ARG A 4 9.11 -14.05 -18.33
CA ARG A 4 8.49 -15.37 -18.48
C ARG A 4 7.39 -15.61 -17.44
N LEU A 5 6.44 -16.45 -17.77
CA LEU A 5 5.44 -16.96 -16.83
C LEU A 5 6.00 -18.12 -15.99
N PRO A 6 5.44 -18.38 -14.80
CA PRO A 6 5.62 -19.64 -14.08
C PRO A 6 5.28 -20.85 -14.97
N GLU A 7 6.00 -21.96 -14.80
CA GLU A 7 5.70 -23.21 -15.51
C GLU A 7 4.42 -23.83 -14.92
N PRO A 8 3.31 -23.92 -15.69
CA PRO A 8 2.11 -24.58 -15.23
C PRO A 8 2.40 -26.03 -14.82
N GLY A 9 1.79 -26.49 -13.75
CA GLY A 9 2.00 -27.86 -13.27
C GLY A 9 3.22 -28.06 -12.36
N ARG A 10 4.27 -27.22 -12.46
CA ARG A 10 5.48 -27.25 -11.61
C ARG A 10 5.52 -26.09 -10.61
N SER A 11 4.48 -25.25 -10.64
CA SER A 11 4.34 -24.11 -9.75
C SER A 11 3.19 -24.32 -8.77
N ARG A 12 3.25 -23.65 -7.62
CA ARG A 12 2.23 -23.64 -6.57
C ARG A 12 1.95 -22.23 -6.09
N ALA A 13 0.73 -22.01 -5.64
CA ALA A 13 0.38 -20.81 -4.90
C ALA A 13 -0.40 -21.15 -3.63
N LEU A 14 -0.11 -20.44 -2.55
CA LEU A 14 -0.87 -20.43 -1.31
C LEU A 14 -1.39 -19.03 -1.09
N VAL A 15 -2.70 -18.87 -1.02
CA VAL A 15 -3.39 -17.59 -0.83
C VAL A 15 -4.11 -17.63 0.50
N ILE A 16 -3.60 -16.87 1.47
CA ILE A 16 -4.06 -16.84 2.86
C ILE A 16 -4.78 -15.53 3.11
N GLY A 17 -5.89 -15.56 3.83
CA GLY A 17 -6.55 -14.36 4.32
C GLY A 17 -7.25 -14.57 5.64
N THR A 18 -7.12 -13.62 6.55
CA THR A 18 -7.84 -13.59 7.81
C THR A 18 -8.73 -12.36 7.84
N SER A 19 -10.04 -12.59 7.73
CA SER A 19 -11.08 -11.57 7.64
C SER A 19 -11.87 -11.41 8.94
N GLN A 20 -11.96 -12.47 9.75
CA GLN A 20 -12.72 -12.51 11.00
C GLN A 20 -11.84 -12.88 12.17
N PHE A 21 -12.05 -12.21 13.30
CA PHE A 21 -11.26 -12.40 14.51
C PHE A 21 -12.16 -12.70 15.71
N ILE A 22 -11.74 -13.65 16.56
CA ILE A 22 -12.48 -14.00 17.77
C ILE A 22 -12.31 -12.92 18.85
N SER A 23 -11.19 -12.22 18.84
CA SER A 23 -10.90 -11.15 19.79
C SER A 23 -11.57 -9.85 19.38
N ASP A 24 -12.43 -9.30 20.23
CA ASP A 24 -13.06 -7.98 20.03
C ASP A 24 -12.04 -6.82 19.96
N ALA A 25 -10.79 -7.06 20.36
CA ALA A 25 -9.70 -6.09 20.26
C ALA A 25 -9.08 -6.01 18.86
N ILE A 26 -9.48 -6.89 17.94
CA ILE A 26 -9.04 -6.90 16.54
C ILE A 26 -10.27 -6.70 15.66
N SER A 27 -10.28 -5.64 14.86
CA SER A 27 -11.38 -5.37 13.94
C SER A 27 -11.40 -6.36 12.79
N ASP A 28 -12.58 -6.81 12.39
CA ASP A 28 -12.78 -7.61 11.19
C ASP A 28 -12.39 -6.84 9.91
N LEU A 29 -12.00 -7.59 8.89
CA LEU A 29 -11.57 -7.09 7.58
C LEU A 29 -12.41 -7.72 6.45
N PRO A 30 -13.66 -7.27 6.25
CA PRO A 30 -14.61 -7.94 5.33
C PRO A 30 -14.11 -8.10 3.89
N SER A 31 -13.24 -7.18 3.40
CA SER A 31 -12.67 -7.23 2.05
C SER A 31 -11.70 -8.37 1.83
N VAL A 32 -11.11 -8.93 2.90
CA VAL A 32 -10.05 -9.93 2.79
C VAL A 32 -10.54 -11.24 2.18
N GLY A 33 -11.76 -11.67 2.50
CA GLY A 33 -12.35 -12.85 1.85
C GLY A 33 -12.46 -12.68 0.33
N GLY A 34 -12.87 -11.49 -0.11
CA GLY A 34 -12.89 -11.12 -1.54
C GLY A 34 -11.51 -11.09 -2.17
N ASN A 35 -10.50 -10.58 -1.45
CA ASN A 35 -9.11 -10.57 -1.91
C ASN A 35 -8.61 -11.98 -2.18
N VAL A 36 -8.78 -12.90 -1.23
CA VAL A 36 -8.33 -14.30 -1.35
C VAL A 36 -8.92 -14.96 -2.58
N ALA A 37 -10.23 -14.89 -2.74
CA ALA A 37 -10.91 -15.52 -3.89
C ALA A 37 -10.42 -14.96 -5.23
N ALA A 38 -10.30 -13.64 -5.36
CA ALA A 38 -9.93 -12.99 -6.61
C ALA A 38 -8.43 -13.18 -6.95
N VAL A 39 -7.53 -13.12 -5.95
CA VAL A 39 -6.09 -13.39 -6.15
C VAL A 39 -5.88 -14.85 -6.52
N ALA A 40 -6.54 -15.78 -5.85
CA ALA A 40 -6.43 -17.20 -6.16
C ALA A 40 -6.92 -17.49 -7.59
N GLN A 41 -8.00 -16.87 -8.03
CA GLN A 41 -8.50 -16.99 -9.41
C GLN A 41 -7.47 -16.45 -10.42
N ALA A 42 -6.89 -15.28 -10.16
CA ALA A 42 -5.89 -14.68 -11.04
C ALA A 42 -4.64 -15.56 -11.14
N LEU A 43 -4.12 -16.08 -10.03
CA LEU A 43 -2.96 -16.96 -9.99
C LEU A 43 -3.24 -18.31 -10.63
N ALA A 44 -4.42 -18.90 -10.41
CA ALA A 44 -4.82 -20.17 -11.07
C ALA A 44 -4.82 -20.04 -12.61
N GLY A 45 -5.13 -18.87 -13.15
CA GLY A 45 -5.02 -18.57 -14.57
C GLY A 45 -3.59 -18.63 -15.11
N VAL A 46 -2.59 -18.50 -14.25
CA VAL A 46 -1.16 -18.50 -14.62
C VAL A 46 -0.50 -19.84 -14.36
N ILE A 47 -0.71 -20.44 -13.19
CA ILE A 47 -0.02 -21.67 -12.77
C ILE A 47 -0.84 -22.94 -13.04
N GLY A 48 -2.07 -22.79 -13.46
CA GLY A 48 -2.99 -23.88 -13.76
C GLY A 48 -4.00 -24.19 -12.64
N PRO A 49 -5.15 -24.76 -12.99
CA PRO A 49 -6.19 -25.14 -12.04
C PRO A 49 -5.70 -26.20 -11.05
N GLY A 50 -6.17 -26.13 -9.83
CA GLY A 50 -5.79 -27.07 -8.74
C GLY A 50 -4.38 -26.87 -8.18
N ARG A 51 -3.65 -25.85 -8.64
CA ARG A 51 -2.30 -25.50 -8.14
C ARG A 51 -2.28 -24.31 -7.18
N CYS A 52 -3.42 -23.71 -6.94
CA CYS A 52 -3.59 -22.58 -6.03
C CYS A 52 -4.48 -23.02 -4.86
N ARG A 53 -3.89 -23.12 -3.66
CA ARG A 53 -4.63 -23.40 -2.42
C ARG A 53 -5.09 -22.09 -1.80
N GLN A 54 -6.34 -22.03 -1.39
CA GLN A 54 -6.91 -20.95 -0.60
C GLN A 54 -7.01 -21.39 0.87
N LEU A 55 -6.64 -20.50 1.78
CA LEU A 55 -6.78 -20.69 3.21
C LEU A 55 -7.44 -19.44 3.80
N VAL A 56 -8.74 -19.53 4.05
CA VAL A 56 -9.56 -18.42 4.55
C VAL A 56 -9.81 -18.63 6.04
N ASP A 57 -9.59 -17.56 6.80
CA ASP A 57 -9.79 -17.50 8.25
C ASP A 57 -9.16 -18.70 9.02
N PRO A 58 -7.83 -18.98 8.77
CA PRO A 58 -7.16 -20.04 9.52
C PRO A 58 -7.29 -19.77 11.02
N ARG A 59 -7.63 -20.79 11.77
CA ARG A 59 -7.87 -20.66 13.21
C ARG A 59 -6.57 -20.63 14.00
N THR A 60 -5.56 -21.35 13.55
CA THR A 60 -4.31 -21.52 14.29
C THR A 60 -3.09 -21.24 13.42
N PRO A 61 -1.97 -20.81 14.01
CA PRO A 61 -0.69 -20.73 13.29
C PRO A 61 -0.26 -22.07 12.65
N GLY A 62 -0.59 -23.20 13.29
CA GLY A 62 -0.27 -24.53 12.79
C GLY A 62 -0.95 -24.85 11.46
N GLU A 63 -2.19 -24.43 11.24
CA GLU A 63 -2.88 -24.58 9.95
C GLU A 63 -2.15 -23.85 8.82
N VAL A 64 -1.61 -22.67 9.12
CA VAL A 64 -0.81 -21.91 8.16
C VAL A 64 0.52 -22.61 7.89
N GLY A 65 1.20 -23.12 8.94
CA GLY A 65 2.44 -23.87 8.79
C GLY A 65 2.27 -25.10 7.90
N GLN A 66 1.26 -25.92 8.15
CA GLN A 66 0.95 -27.10 7.32
C GLN A 66 0.66 -26.71 5.86
N ALA A 67 -0.09 -25.62 5.64
CA ALA A 67 -0.39 -25.17 4.28
C ALA A 67 0.85 -24.64 3.54
N LEU A 68 1.80 -24.05 4.27
CA LEU A 68 3.08 -23.60 3.73
C LEU A 68 3.93 -24.81 3.30
N ASP A 69 4.08 -25.82 4.16
CA ASP A 69 4.85 -27.04 3.85
C ASP A 69 4.31 -27.71 2.58
N GLU A 70 3.01 -27.92 2.48
CA GLU A 70 2.37 -28.50 1.29
C GLU A 70 2.59 -27.67 0.01
N ALA A 71 2.58 -26.33 0.13
CA ALA A 71 2.81 -25.45 -1.03
C ALA A 71 4.27 -25.49 -1.49
N VAL A 72 5.20 -25.53 -0.54
CA VAL A 72 6.65 -25.54 -0.79
C VAL A 72 7.10 -26.86 -1.39
N GLU A 73 6.71 -28.00 -0.79
CA GLU A 73 7.09 -29.34 -1.26
C GLU A 73 6.61 -29.62 -2.68
N GLY A 74 5.45 -29.07 -3.07
CA GLY A 74 4.88 -29.30 -4.39
C GLY A 74 5.36 -28.35 -5.49
N ALA A 75 6.30 -27.43 -5.20
CA ALA A 75 6.76 -26.39 -6.13
C ALA A 75 8.19 -26.62 -6.59
N GLU A 76 8.40 -26.80 -7.89
CA GLU A 76 9.73 -26.98 -8.50
C GLU A 76 10.19 -25.74 -9.32
N ASP A 77 9.25 -25.05 -9.96
CA ASP A 77 9.57 -23.84 -10.76
C ASP A 77 9.30 -22.56 -9.96
N THR A 78 8.06 -22.36 -9.52
CA THR A 78 7.66 -21.15 -8.80
C THR A 78 6.75 -21.45 -7.64
N VAL A 79 7.04 -20.89 -6.48
CA VAL A 79 6.13 -20.84 -5.33
C VAL A 79 5.71 -19.39 -5.06
N ILE A 80 4.41 -19.17 -4.90
CA ILE A 80 3.81 -17.87 -4.61
C ILE A 80 3.04 -17.98 -3.30
N VAL A 81 3.39 -17.17 -2.31
CA VAL A 81 2.63 -17.05 -1.07
C VAL A 81 2.04 -15.64 -1.00
N TYR A 82 0.74 -15.55 -0.85
CA TYR A 82 0.01 -14.31 -0.62
C TYR A 82 -0.64 -14.35 0.76
N TYR A 83 -0.56 -13.26 1.50
CA TYR A 83 -1.28 -13.08 2.75
C TYR A 83 -2.01 -11.72 2.76
N ALA A 84 -3.28 -11.73 3.20
CA ALA A 84 -4.05 -10.53 3.52
C ALA A 84 -4.65 -10.63 4.93
N GLY A 85 -4.51 -9.57 5.73
CA GLY A 85 -4.97 -9.55 7.11
C GLY A 85 -4.26 -8.52 7.96
N HIS A 86 -4.38 -8.63 9.28
CA HIS A 86 -3.59 -7.81 10.20
C HIS A 86 -2.16 -8.35 10.37
N GLY A 87 -1.21 -7.42 10.45
CA GLY A 87 0.17 -7.68 10.84
C GLY A 87 0.47 -7.02 12.19
N PHE A 88 1.16 -7.72 13.07
CA PHE A 88 1.57 -7.22 14.38
C PHE A 88 3.09 -7.24 14.53
N LEU A 89 3.64 -6.14 15.02
CA LEU A 89 5.04 -6.07 15.44
C LEU A 89 5.14 -6.33 16.94
N THR A 90 5.92 -7.32 17.33
CA THR A 90 6.26 -7.53 18.74
C THR A 90 7.20 -6.41 19.23
N PRO A 91 7.36 -6.22 20.57
CA PRO A 91 8.35 -5.26 21.11
C PRO A 91 9.78 -5.51 20.65
N ARG A 92 10.10 -6.72 20.20
CA ARG A 92 11.40 -7.08 19.64
C ARG A 92 11.53 -6.79 18.14
N GLY A 93 10.49 -6.20 17.51
CA GLY A 93 10.48 -5.88 16.09
C GLY A 93 10.21 -7.09 15.18
N VAL A 94 9.72 -8.21 15.71
CA VAL A 94 9.38 -9.39 14.91
C VAL A 94 7.96 -9.24 14.39
N LEU A 95 7.79 -9.37 13.08
CA LEU A 95 6.48 -9.33 12.42
C LEU A 95 5.75 -10.67 12.55
N HIS A 96 4.49 -10.58 12.92
CA HIS A 96 3.56 -11.71 12.98
C HIS A 96 2.30 -11.42 12.16
N LEU A 97 1.80 -12.44 11.48
CA LEU A 97 0.56 -12.38 10.70
C LEU A 97 -0.59 -12.97 11.52
N ALA A 98 -1.69 -12.25 11.59
CA ALA A 98 -2.83 -12.66 12.40
C ALA A 98 -3.56 -13.86 11.80
N VAL A 99 -4.06 -14.73 12.66
CA VAL A 99 -5.05 -15.77 12.38
C VAL A 99 -6.32 -15.50 13.18
N ALA A 100 -7.41 -16.18 12.91
CA ALA A 100 -8.72 -15.90 13.51
C ALA A 100 -8.71 -15.91 15.06
N THR A 101 -7.86 -16.73 15.69
CA THR A 101 -7.73 -16.82 17.17
C THR A 101 -6.60 -15.95 17.75
N THR A 102 -6.01 -15.03 16.96
CA THR A 102 -4.93 -14.18 17.46
C THR A 102 -5.38 -13.34 18.66
N ASP A 103 -4.60 -13.40 19.73
CA ASP A 103 -4.72 -12.55 20.92
C ASP A 103 -3.68 -11.42 20.83
N PRO A 104 -4.10 -10.14 20.73
CA PRO A 104 -3.16 -9.01 20.62
C PRO A 104 -2.22 -8.88 21.82
N ALA A 105 -2.61 -9.38 22.99
CA ALA A 105 -1.75 -9.38 24.19
C ALA A 105 -0.69 -10.48 24.15
N ARG A 106 -0.88 -11.50 23.29
CA ARG A 106 -0.03 -12.70 23.20
C ARG A 106 0.37 -13.05 21.76
N VAL A 107 0.59 -12.04 20.94
CA VAL A 107 0.89 -12.16 19.50
C VAL A 107 1.98 -13.20 19.22
N ALA A 108 3.06 -13.20 20.02
CA ALA A 108 4.18 -14.12 19.82
C ALA A 108 3.80 -15.63 19.88
N TYR A 109 2.64 -15.98 20.44
CA TYR A 109 2.19 -17.36 20.62
C TYR A 109 0.90 -17.68 19.84
N THR A 110 0.19 -16.66 19.39
CA THR A 110 -1.15 -16.80 18.80
C THR A 110 -1.23 -16.35 17.36
N ALA A 111 -0.15 -15.78 16.82
CA ALA A 111 -0.05 -15.35 15.43
C ALA A 111 1.13 -16.02 14.73
N VAL A 112 1.14 -16.03 13.40
CA VAL A 112 2.17 -16.66 12.57
C VAL A 112 3.40 -15.74 12.48
N PRO A 113 4.58 -16.14 12.99
CA PRO A 113 5.80 -15.37 12.73
C PRO A 113 6.10 -15.34 11.23
N VAL A 114 6.44 -14.18 10.67
CA VAL A 114 6.86 -14.08 9.26
C VAL A 114 8.11 -14.95 8.99
N ASP A 115 8.90 -15.23 10.01
CA ASP A 115 10.05 -16.12 9.90
C ASP A 115 9.69 -17.55 9.46
N TRP A 116 8.47 -18.04 9.73
CA TRP A 116 8.01 -19.32 9.18
C TRP A 116 7.88 -19.26 7.65
N LEU A 117 7.34 -18.16 7.12
CA LEU A 117 7.25 -17.96 5.67
C LEU A 117 8.65 -17.84 5.06
N ARG A 118 9.54 -17.13 5.76
CA ARG A 118 10.93 -16.97 5.33
C ARG A 118 11.66 -18.30 5.24
N GLN A 119 11.56 -19.13 6.28
CA GLN A 119 12.20 -20.42 6.34
C GLN A 119 11.62 -21.36 5.28
N ALA A 120 10.30 -21.48 5.19
CA ALA A 120 9.64 -22.33 4.18
C ALA A 120 10.05 -21.94 2.76
N LEU A 121 10.03 -20.63 2.45
CA LEU A 121 10.45 -20.13 1.13
C LEU A 121 11.96 -20.33 0.88
N ALA A 122 12.81 -20.18 1.89
CA ALA A 122 14.26 -20.38 1.72
C ALA A 122 14.60 -21.85 1.44
N GLU A 123 13.86 -22.79 2.03
CA GLU A 123 14.03 -24.23 1.86
C GLU A 123 13.30 -24.79 0.63
N ALA A 124 12.43 -23.98 -0.01
CA ALA A 124 11.67 -24.39 -1.19
C ALA A 124 12.58 -24.83 -2.34
N PRO A 125 12.33 -25.99 -2.98
CA PRO A 125 13.06 -26.41 -4.16
C PRO A 125 12.76 -25.54 -5.40
N ALA A 126 11.74 -24.70 -5.31
CA ALA A 126 11.33 -23.77 -6.37
C ALA A 126 12.44 -22.80 -6.76
N LYS A 127 12.65 -22.62 -8.07
CA LYS A 127 13.64 -21.67 -8.62
C LYS A 127 13.28 -20.21 -8.37
N ASN A 128 11.97 -19.91 -8.31
CA ASN A 128 11.43 -18.59 -8.07
C ASN A 128 10.50 -18.63 -6.85
N ARG A 129 10.70 -17.71 -5.95
CA ARG A 129 9.95 -17.60 -4.70
C ARG A 129 9.39 -16.19 -4.63
N ILE A 130 8.08 -16.09 -4.41
CA ILE A 130 7.37 -14.80 -4.36
C ILE A 130 6.56 -14.77 -3.08
N LEU A 131 6.72 -13.69 -2.31
CA LEU A 131 5.90 -13.36 -1.16
C LEU A 131 5.17 -12.06 -1.41
N ILE A 132 3.85 -12.07 -1.28
CA ILE A 132 2.99 -10.88 -1.39
C ILE A 132 2.27 -10.69 -0.06
N LEU A 133 2.50 -9.56 0.61
CA LEU A 133 1.91 -9.23 1.90
C LEU A 133 0.99 -8.01 1.76
N ASP A 134 -0.31 -8.23 1.87
CA ASP A 134 -1.32 -7.19 1.95
C ASP A 134 -1.81 -7.05 3.39
N CYS A 135 -0.92 -6.54 4.22
CA CYS A 135 -1.23 -6.30 5.63
C CYS A 135 -0.65 -4.98 6.11
N CYS A 136 -1.38 -4.31 6.98
CA CYS A 136 -0.86 -3.18 7.74
C CYS A 136 -0.17 -3.69 8.98
N PHE A 137 0.91 -3.02 9.35
CA PHE A 137 1.66 -3.37 10.54
C PHE A 137 1.16 -2.52 11.71
N SER A 138 0.15 -3.04 12.43
CA SER A 138 -0.31 -2.46 13.68
C SER A 138 0.59 -2.96 14.82
N GLY A 139 1.43 -2.10 15.36
CA GLY A 139 2.13 -2.35 16.61
C GLY A 139 1.69 -1.31 17.63
N HIS A 140 1.67 -1.64 18.93
CA HIS A 140 1.69 -0.62 19.97
C HIS A 140 2.99 0.17 19.86
N ALA A 141 3.02 1.11 18.90
CA ALA A 141 4.19 1.91 18.58
C ALA A 141 4.35 3.06 19.58
N THR A 142 4.77 2.71 20.78
CA THR A 142 5.56 3.62 21.63
C THR A 142 7.05 3.55 21.29
N ALA A 143 7.50 2.60 20.47
CA ALA A 143 8.86 2.55 19.95
C ALA A 143 8.98 3.45 18.71
N ALA A 144 10.10 4.19 18.64
CA ALA A 144 10.36 5.16 17.57
C ALA A 144 10.03 4.60 16.18
N MET A 145 9.27 5.35 15.37
CA MET A 145 8.77 4.97 14.03
C MET A 145 9.86 4.42 13.09
N SER A 146 11.11 4.83 13.26
CA SER A 146 12.27 4.34 12.51
C SER A 146 12.61 2.87 12.81
N VAL A 147 12.38 2.39 14.03
CA VAL A 147 12.66 1.00 14.43
C VAL A 147 11.63 0.06 13.80
N ALA A 148 10.35 0.45 13.80
CA ALA A 148 9.30 -0.33 13.17
C ALA A 148 9.49 -0.45 11.64
N GLN A 149 9.89 0.64 10.99
CA GLN A 149 10.15 0.64 9.54
C GLN A 149 11.39 -0.20 9.18
N SER A 150 12.44 -0.14 9.99
CA SER A 150 13.63 -0.99 9.83
C SER A 150 13.31 -2.46 10.06
N ALA A 151 12.49 -2.78 11.07
CA ALA A 151 12.08 -4.14 11.37
C ALA A 151 11.23 -4.76 10.23
N VAL A 152 10.29 -3.99 9.67
CA VAL A 152 9.50 -4.41 8.51
C VAL A 152 10.39 -4.61 7.29
N THR A 153 11.29 -3.67 7.00
CA THR A 153 12.22 -3.81 5.88
C THR A 153 13.11 -5.05 6.03
N ALA A 154 13.58 -5.33 7.24
CA ALA A 154 14.35 -6.55 7.53
C ALA A 154 13.50 -7.83 7.41
N ALA A 155 12.23 -7.78 7.83
CA ALA A 155 11.29 -8.91 7.69
C ALA A 155 10.99 -9.24 6.23
N LEU A 156 11.05 -8.23 5.34
CA LEU A 156 10.83 -8.40 3.89
C LEU A 156 12.09 -8.88 3.14
N ASP A 157 13.27 -8.86 3.77
CA ASP A 157 14.52 -9.27 3.15
C ASP A 157 14.73 -10.78 3.28
N ILE A 158 14.23 -11.52 2.30
CA ILE A 158 14.35 -12.98 2.22
C ILE A 158 15.27 -13.30 1.05
N SER A 159 16.43 -13.91 1.33
CA SER A 159 17.40 -14.27 0.31
C SER A 159 16.76 -15.15 -0.79
N GLY A 160 16.94 -14.77 -2.05
CA GLY A 160 16.40 -15.51 -3.18
C GLY A 160 14.88 -15.44 -3.36
N THR A 161 14.18 -14.56 -2.63
CA THR A 161 12.74 -14.37 -2.71
C THR A 161 12.43 -12.95 -3.17
N TYR A 162 11.49 -12.81 -4.10
CA TYR A 162 10.87 -11.53 -4.41
C TYR A 162 9.74 -11.26 -3.42
N THR A 163 9.86 -10.18 -2.67
CA THR A 163 8.83 -9.78 -1.72
C THR A 163 8.18 -8.49 -2.18
N LEU A 164 6.85 -8.49 -2.22
CA LEU A 164 6.00 -7.34 -2.50
C LEU A 164 5.07 -7.12 -1.30
N ALA A 165 5.07 -5.95 -0.71
CA ALA A 165 4.24 -5.64 0.43
C ALA A 165 3.47 -4.34 0.24
N SER A 166 2.23 -4.30 0.74
CA SER A 166 1.53 -3.05 1.02
C SER A 166 2.37 -2.26 2.02
N ALA A 167 2.38 -0.94 1.94
CA ALA A 167 3.24 -0.13 2.79
C ALA A 167 2.96 -0.38 4.28
N PRO A 168 3.96 -0.24 5.15
CA PRO A 168 3.73 -0.12 6.57
C PRO A 168 2.95 1.17 6.81
N ALA A 169 1.64 1.07 6.87
CA ALA A 169 0.81 2.21 7.15
C ALA A 169 0.55 2.25 8.65
N TYR A 170 0.82 3.38 9.25
CA TYR A 170 0.23 3.78 10.52
C TYR A 170 -1.28 4.10 10.38
N SER A 171 -1.86 3.79 9.25
CA SER A 171 -3.30 3.78 9.02
C SER A 171 -3.70 2.36 8.69
N THR A 172 -4.72 1.86 9.36
CA THR A 172 -5.45 0.63 9.05
C THR A 172 -5.41 0.34 7.55
N ALA A 173 -5.21 -0.95 7.17
CA ALA A 173 -5.41 -1.40 5.79
C ALA A 173 -6.86 -1.07 5.44
N VAL A 174 -7.05 0.12 4.90
CA VAL A 174 -8.36 0.65 4.64
C VAL A 174 -8.78 0.06 3.31
N ALA A 175 -9.70 -0.90 3.36
CA ALA A 175 -10.65 -0.95 2.27
C ALA A 175 -11.42 0.37 2.38
N PRO A 176 -11.37 1.24 1.38
CA PRO A 176 -12.23 2.41 1.37
C PRO A 176 -13.67 1.96 1.59
N PRO A 177 -14.50 2.68 2.36
CA PRO A 177 -15.85 2.27 2.65
C PRO A 177 -16.60 1.91 1.36
N GLY A 178 -17.12 0.67 1.28
CA GLY A 178 -17.85 0.17 0.12
C GLY A 178 -17.00 -0.48 -0.99
N GLU A 179 -15.68 -0.49 -0.91
CA GLU A 179 -14.85 -1.21 -1.87
C GLU A 179 -14.79 -2.72 -1.55
N ARG A 180 -14.88 -3.52 -2.61
CA ARG A 180 -14.85 -4.99 -2.54
C ARG A 180 -13.50 -5.53 -2.08
N PHE A 181 -12.42 -4.82 -2.36
CA PHE A 181 -11.03 -5.22 -2.13
C PHE A 181 -10.29 -4.17 -1.30
N THR A 182 -9.22 -4.57 -0.64
CA THR A 182 -8.24 -3.62 -0.10
C THR A 182 -7.63 -2.80 -1.25
N ALA A 183 -7.15 -1.60 -0.94
CA ALA A 183 -6.60 -0.71 -1.96
C ALA A 183 -5.44 -1.35 -2.74
N PHE A 184 -4.53 -2.05 -2.03
CA PHE A 184 -3.39 -2.74 -2.64
C PHE A 184 -3.83 -3.89 -3.54
N THR A 185 -4.64 -4.82 -3.01
CA THR A 185 -5.10 -5.98 -3.80
C THR A 185 -6.03 -5.56 -4.92
N GLY A 186 -6.90 -4.58 -4.71
CA GLY A 186 -7.75 -4.04 -5.77
C GLY A 186 -6.95 -3.50 -6.95
N GLU A 187 -5.88 -2.75 -6.67
CA GLU A 187 -4.99 -2.23 -7.71
C GLU A 187 -4.17 -3.33 -8.39
N LEU A 188 -3.66 -4.32 -7.63
CA LEU A 188 -2.97 -5.48 -8.19
C LEU A 188 -3.88 -6.26 -9.15
N LEU A 189 -5.11 -6.55 -8.75
CA LEU A 189 -6.09 -7.25 -9.59
C LEU A 189 -6.48 -6.44 -10.82
N ARG A 190 -6.61 -5.12 -10.69
CA ARG A 190 -6.86 -4.22 -11.83
C ARG A 190 -5.74 -4.33 -12.85
N ILE A 191 -4.47 -4.25 -12.41
CA ILE A 191 -3.29 -4.38 -13.27
C ILE A 191 -3.27 -5.73 -13.98
N LEU A 192 -3.50 -6.83 -13.25
CA LEU A 192 -3.50 -8.18 -13.83
C LEU A 192 -4.62 -8.39 -14.85
N ARG A 193 -5.77 -7.75 -14.68
CA ARG A 193 -6.92 -7.86 -15.58
C ARG A 193 -6.82 -6.94 -16.80
N GLU A 194 -6.52 -5.66 -16.56
CA GLU A 194 -6.56 -4.61 -17.60
C GLU A 194 -5.23 -4.50 -18.35
N GLY A 195 -4.14 -4.92 -17.72
CA GLY A 195 -2.81 -4.76 -18.27
C GLY A 195 -2.18 -3.39 -17.97
N ILE A 196 -1.01 -3.16 -18.57
CA ILE A 196 -0.23 -1.94 -18.41
C ILE A 196 0.07 -1.39 -19.80
N PRO A 197 -0.44 -0.20 -20.19
CA PRO A 197 -0.13 0.44 -21.45
C PRO A 197 1.37 0.66 -21.62
N GLY A 198 1.91 0.27 -22.77
CA GLY A 198 3.34 0.40 -23.10
C GLY A 198 4.26 -0.65 -22.47
N ALA A 199 3.77 -1.57 -21.65
CA ALA A 199 4.53 -2.73 -21.20
C ALA A 199 4.53 -3.83 -22.28
N GLY A 200 5.48 -4.79 -22.15
CA GLY A 200 5.57 -5.94 -23.05
C GLY A 200 4.36 -6.87 -23.00
N GLY A 201 4.38 -7.99 -23.73
CA GLY A 201 3.29 -8.97 -23.78
C GLY A 201 3.03 -9.74 -22.47
N LEU A 202 3.94 -9.63 -21.49
CA LEU A 202 3.84 -10.23 -20.16
C LEU A 202 4.00 -9.15 -19.10
N LEU A 203 3.25 -9.29 -18.00
CA LEU A 203 3.30 -8.40 -16.83
C LEU A 203 4.35 -8.92 -15.85
N SER A 204 5.59 -8.44 -15.98
CA SER A 204 6.66 -8.79 -15.05
C SER A 204 6.40 -8.21 -13.65
N LEU A 205 7.01 -8.80 -12.62
CA LEU A 205 6.92 -8.28 -11.24
C LEU A 205 7.43 -6.83 -11.16
N HIS A 206 8.43 -6.47 -11.97
CA HIS A 206 8.93 -5.10 -12.07
C HIS A 206 7.86 -4.14 -12.65
N ASP A 207 7.19 -4.54 -13.75
CA ASP A 207 6.13 -3.73 -14.37
C ASP A 207 4.94 -3.57 -13.43
N ILE A 208 4.53 -4.68 -12.78
CA ILE A 208 3.46 -4.70 -11.78
C ILE A 208 3.78 -3.75 -10.63
N TYR A 209 4.98 -3.83 -10.05
CA TYR A 209 5.37 -2.93 -8.97
C TYR A 209 5.34 -1.46 -9.38
N THR A 210 5.87 -1.15 -10.56
CA THR A 210 5.90 0.22 -11.09
C THR A 210 4.48 0.76 -11.32
N ALA A 211 3.57 -0.07 -11.81
CA ALA A 211 2.17 0.28 -11.98
C ALA A 211 1.44 0.43 -10.63
N LEU A 212 1.68 -0.48 -9.67
CA LEU A 212 1.15 -0.37 -8.30
C LEU A 212 1.55 0.93 -7.62
N VAL A 213 2.83 1.32 -7.72
CA VAL A 213 3.32 2.59 -7.16
C VAL A 213 2.54 3.76 -7.73
N ARG A 214 2.33 3.80 -9.05
CA ARG A 214 1.59 4.87 -9.73
C ARG A 214 0.11 4.87 -9.38
N GLY A 215 -0.55 3.69 -9.44
CA GLY A 215 -1.99 3.57 -9.20
C GLY A 215 -2.36 3.86 -7.74
N LEU A 216 -1.60 3.34 -6.79
CA LEU A 216 -1.81 3.63 -5.36
C LEU A 216 -1.51 5.09 -5.02
N HIS A 217 -0.46 5.66 -5.59
CA HIS A 217 -0.13 7.08 -5.41
C HIS A 217 -1.24 7.99 -5.95
N ALA A 218 -1.80 7.68 -7.11
CA ALA A 218 -2.92 8.45 -7.70
C ALA A 218 -4.18 8.43 -6.81
N ARG A 219 -4.33 7.42 -5.97
CA ARG A 219 -5.44 7.26 -5.00
C ARG A 219 -5.07 7.78 -3.60
N GLY A 220 -3.93 8.44 -3.44
CA GLY A 220 -3.46 8.92 -2.13
C GLY A 220 -3.05 7.80 -1.16
N MET A 221 -2.88 6.57 -1.65
CA MET A 221 -2.51 5.41 -0.84
C MET A 221 -0.99 5.34 -0.63
N PRO A 222 -0.54 4.73 0.47
CA PRO A 222 0.88 4.57 0.74
C PRO A 222 1.61 3.80 -0.37
N ARG A 223 2.88 4.14 -0.58
CA ARG A 223 3.72 3.47 -1.57
C ARG A 223 4.00 2.02 -1.15
N PRO A 224 3.72 1.01 -2.00
CA PRO A 224 4.09 -0.36 -1.73
C PRO A 224 5.61 -0.52 -1.67
N GLN A 225 6.07 -1.55 -1.01
CA GLN A 225 7.48 -1.90 -0.91
C GLN A 225 7.77 -3.15 -1.71
N GLN A 226 8.95 -3.20 -2.32
CA GLN A 226 9.47 -4.41 -2.91
C GLN A 226 10.88 -4.69 -2.40
N LYS A 227 11.21 -5.96 -2.30
CA LYS A 227 12.56 -6.45 -2.09
C LYS A 227 12.73 -7.68 -2.99
N GLY A 228 13.83 -7.78 -3.70
CA GLY A 228 14.10 -8.91 -4.57
C GLY A 228 15.48 -8.77 -5.20
N THR A 229 16.04 -9.88 -5.65
CA THR A 229 17.34 -9.93 -6.29
C THR A 229 17.21 -10.41 -7.74
N GLY A 230 17.53 -9.52 -8.67
CA GLY A 230 17.94 -9.85 -10.04
C GLY A 230 16.87 -10.52 -10.91
N LEU A 231 16.95 -11.83 -11.11
CA LEU A 231 16.14 -12.57 -12.10
C LEU A 231 14.64 -12.69 -11.72
N ALA A 232 14.30 -12.57 -10.46
CA ALA A 232 12.90 -12.63 -10.00
C ALA A 232 12.06 -11.46 -10.54
N ASP A 233 12.67 -10.31 -10.80
CA ASP A 233 11.99 -9.15 -11.38
C ASP A 233 11.40 -9.43 -12.78
N LEU A 234 11.97 -10.39 -13.50
CA LEU A 234 11.54 -10.80 -14.84
C LEU A 234 10.45 -11.88 -14.83
N LEU A 235 10.12 -12.44 -13.67
CA LEU A 235 8.98 -13.36 -13.58
C LEU A 235 7.68 -12.58 -13.75
N ALA A 236 6.79 -13.08 -14.61
CA ALA A 236 5.52 -12.45 -14.90
C ALA A 236 4.38 -13.16 -14.16
N LEU A 237 3.43 -12.40 -13.62
CA LEU A 237 2.22 -12.93 -12.98
C LEU A 237 1.00 -12.91 -13.91
N GLY A 238 1.15 -12.54 -15.17
CA GLY A 238 0.06 -12.51 -16.13
C GLY A 238 0.50 -12.10 -17.51
N ARG A 239 -0.42 -12.25 -18.48
CA ARG A 239 -0.29 -11.68 -19.81
C ARG A 239 -0.75 -10.23 -19.78
N ASN A 240 -0.11 -9.38 -20.55
CA ASN A 240 -0.56 -8.00 -20.73
C ASN A 240 -1.76 -7.99 -21.70
N ASN A 241 -2.93 -7.68 -21.19
CA ASN A 241 -4.19 -7.70 -21.94
C ASN A 241 -4.54 -6.37 -22.62
N VAL A 242 -3.65 -5.39 -22.62
CA VAL A 242 -3.88 -4.10 -23.30
C VAL A 242 -4.13 -4.36 -24.79
N GLY A 243 -5.33 -3.97 -25.28
CA GLY A 243 -5.75 -4.16 -26.66
C GLY A 243 -6.55 -5.44 -26.94
N ARG A 244 -6.80 -6.29 -25.95
CA ARG A 244 -7.77 -7.40 -26.05
C ARG A 244 -9.09 -7.00 -25.38
N SER A 245 -9.77 -6.06 -25.98
CA SER A 245 -11.16 -5.76 -25.60
C SER A 245 -12.06 -6.77 -26.31
N ASP A 246 -12.60 -7.74 -25.60
CA ASP A 246 -13.80 -8.47 -26.06
C ASP A 246 -14.94 -7.47 -26.05
N SER A 247 -15.52 -7.37 -27.23
CA SER A 247 -16.51 -6.40 -27.66
C SER A 247 -17.81 -6.42 -26.87
N ALA A 248 -18.24 -5.25 -26.38
CA ALA A 248 -19.62 -4.80 -26.56
C ALA A 248 -19.65 -3.28 -26.44
N PRO A 249 -20.20 -2.55 -27.41
CA PRO A 249 -20.18 -1.10 -27.42
C PRO A 249 -21.37 -0.53 -26.66
N THR A 250 -21.12 0.39 -25.76
CA THR A 250 -22.13 1.38 -25.41
C THR A 250 -21.53 2.75 -25.66
N LEU A 251 -21.98 3.36 -26.73
CA LEU A 251 -21.76 4.77 -27.06
C LEU A 251 -22.32 5.65 -25.94
N VAL A 252 -21.47 6.48 -25.37
CA VAL A 252 -21.89 7.71 -24.73
C VAL A 252 -21.09 8.84 -25.37
N GLU A 253 -21.82 9.75 -26.00
CA GLU A 253 -21.37 10.91 -26.70
C GLU A 253 -20.42 11.77 -25.87
N ALA A 254 -19.32 12.15 -26.51
CA ALA A 254 -18.38 13.14 -25.99
C ALA A 254 -18.99 14.54 -26.12
N VAL A 255 -19.25 15.17 -24.99
CA VAL A 255 -19.42 16.62 -24.92
C VAL A 255 -18.03 17.20 -24.70
N ALA A 256 -17.56 17.97 -25.66
CA ALA A 256 -16.32 18.69 -25.60
C ALA A 256 -16.39 19.85 -24.59
N PRO A 257 -15.42 19.99 -23.70
CA PRO A 257 -15.25 21.24 -22.96
C PRO A 257 -14.36 22.21 -23.74
N SER A 258 -14.79 23.44 -23.71
CA SER A 258 -14.14 24.67 -24.16
C SER A 258 -12.66 24.80 -23.76
N GLU A 259 -11.87 25.28 -24.72
CA GLU A 259 -10.45 25.61 -24.61
C GLU A 259 -10.21 26.71 -23.56
N ALA A 260 -9.54 26.31 -22.45
CA ALA A 260 -8.74 27.22 -21.64
C ALA A 260 -7.29 26.73 -21.71
N GLU A 261 -6.35 27.63 -21.89
CA GLU A 261 -4.92 27.32 -22.05
C GLU A 261 -4.43 26.37 -20.93
N PRO A 262 -3.60 25.34 -21.23
CA PRO A 262 -3.16 24.38 -20.22
C PRO A 262 -2.16 25.07 -19.28
N VAL A 263 -2.63 25.44 -18.11
CA VAL A 263 -1.74 25.71 -16.97
C VAL A 263 -0.93 24.42 -16.77
N ASP A 264 0.40 24.50 -16.88
CA ASP A 264 1.27 23.33 -16.65
C ASP A 264 1.10 22.86 -15.19
N ARG A 265 0.10 21.99 -14.98
CA ARG A 265 -0.26 21.46 -13.67
C ARG A 265 0.95 20.84 -12.97
N ALA A 266 1.84 20.19 -13.71
CA ALA A 266 3.05 19.60 -13.15
C ALA A 266 4.03 20.66 -12.66
N ALA A 267 4.14 21.81 -13.34
CA ALA A 267 4.93 22.95 -12.86
C ALA A 267 4.31 23.57 -11.60
N LEU A 268 2.99 23.65 -11.54
CA LEU A 268 2.27 24.16 -10.38
C LEU A 268 2.44 23.26 -9.15
N GLU A 269 2.36 21.93 -9.31
CA GLU A 269 2.62 20.98 -8.25
C GLU A 269 4.08 21.03 -7.74
N ARG A 270 5.05 21.20 -8.64
CA ARG A 270 6.47 21.39 -8.25
C ARG A 270 6.68 22.69 -7.47
N ASN A 271 5.98 23.75 -7.85
CA ASN A 271 6.05 25.04 -7.17
C ASN A 271 5.42 24.97 -5.77
N PHE A 272 4.26 24.32 -5.66
CA PHE A 272 3.61 24.05 -4.38
C PHE A 272 4.50 23.22 -3.44
N HIS A 273 5.11 22.15 -3.95
CA HIS A 273 6.06 21.34 -3.18
C HIS A 273 7.22 22.19 -2.63
N ARG A 274 7.83 23.02 -3.47
CA ARG A 274 8.93 23.91 -3.04
C ARG A 274 8.47 24.91 -1.98
N ALA A 275 7.26 25.45 -2.11
CA ALA A 275 6.71 26.38 -1.13
C ALA A 275 6.50 25.74 0.24
N LEU A 276 6.03 24.50 0.31
CA LEU A 276 5.88 23.77 1.57
C LEU A 276 7.24 23.45 2.22
N VAL A 277 8.25 23.07 1.43
CA VAL A 277 9.63 22.87 1.90
C VAL A 277 10.20 24.19 2.43
N GLN A 278 9.97 25.30 1.76
CA GLN A 278 10.38 26.63 2.24
C GLN A 278 9.66 26.98 3.54
N GLY A 279 8.35 26.72 3.64
CA GLY A 279 7.58 26.92 4.87
C GLY A 279 8.17 26.16 6.06
N TYR A 280 8.60 24.89 5.85
CA TYR A 280 9.31 24.14 6.87
C TYR A 280 10.64 24.82 7.31
N GLN A 281 11.43 25.33 6.35
CA GLN A 281 12.65 26.07 6.65
C GLN A 281 12.36 27.33 7.49
N ASP A 282 11.26 27.99 7.18
CA ASP A 282 10.81 29.19 7.90
C ASP A 282 10.34 28.85 9.32
N MET A 283 9.59 27.74 9.52
CA MET A 283 9.24 27.23 10.84
C MET A 283 10.50 27.01 11.70
N LYS A 284 11.51 26.34 11.13
CA LYS A 284 12.76 26.06 11.84
C LYS A 284 13.53 27.32 12.19
N ARG A 285 13.64 28.27 11.23
CA ARG A 285 14.45 29.48 11.35
C ARG A 285 13.79 30.55 12.22
N GLN A 286 12.47 30.79 12.04
CA GLN A 286 11.77 31.91 12.64
C GLN A 286 11.17 31.60 13.99
N ILE A 287 10.76 30.36 14.24
CA ILE A 287 10.07 29.99 15.47
C ILE A 287 10.73 28.80 16.20
N ASN A 288 11.92 28.39 15.75
CA ASN A 288 12.69 27.25 16.29
C ASN A 288 11.83 25.97 16.41
N TYR A 289 10.96 25.73 15.41
CA TYR A 289 10.11 24.55 15.37
C TYR A 289 10.58 23.59 14.29
N ASN A 290 11.10 22.43 14.71
CA ASN A 290 11.56 21.38 13.81
C ASN A 290 10.42 20.38 13.54
N ALA A 291 9.57 20.66 12.58
CA ALA A 291 8.44 19.82 12.17
C ALA A 291 8.90 18.58 11.39
N THR A 292 9.63 17.67 12.06
CA THR A 292 10.28 16.49 11.43
C THR A 292 9.29 15.60 10.72
N ILE A 293 8.13 15.33 11.32
CA ILE A 293 7.08 14.51 10.70
C ILE A 293 6.55 15.16 9.42
N TYR A 294 6.39 16.46 9.42
CA TYR A 294 5.91 17.23 8.28
C TYR A 294 6.88 17.18 7.09
N ILE A 295 8.18 17.44 7.31
CA ILE A 295 9.16 17.38 6.22
C ILE A 295 9.36 15.95 5.69
N GLN A 296 9.27 14.94 6.54
CA GLN A 296 9.28 13.53 6.12
C GLN A 296 8.04 13.19 5.28
N MET A 297 6.87 13.72 5.65
CA MET A 297 5.64 13.57 4.87
C MET A 297 5.78 14.20 3.48
N ILE A 298 6.31 15.42 3.40
CA ILE A 298 6.58 16.10 2.12
C ILE A 298 7.58 15.32 1.27
N SER A 299 8.65 14.81 1.86
CA SER A 299 9.64 13.99 1.15
C SER A 299 9.05 12.69 0.59
N ARG A 300 8.12 12.11 1.33
CA ARG A 300 7.50 10.82 0.99
C ARG A 300 6.37 10.94 -0.02
N LEU A 301 5.49 11.93 0.17
CA LEU A 301 4.23 12.05 -0.57
C LEU A 301 4.25 13.15 -1.64
N GLY A 302 5.33 13.92 -1.70
CA GLY A 302 5.30 15.21 -2.39
C GLY A 302 4.48 16.25 -1.64
N GLY A 303 4.54 17.51 -2.08
CA GLY A 303 3.81 18.59 -1.42
C GLY A 303 2.30 18.40 -1.47
N LEU A 304 1.76 18.08 -2.64
CA LEU A 304 0.32 17.90 -2.84
C LEU A 304 -0.24 16.73 -2.01
N GLY A 305 0.43 15.58 -2.03
CA GLY A 305 0.02 14.41 -1.24
C GLY A 305 0.08 14.66 0.26
N ALA A 306 1.10 15.37 0.76
CA ALA A 306 1.22 15.74 2.16
C ALA A 306 0.09 16.70 2.59
N ALA A 307 -0.24 17.68 1.76
CA ALA A 307 -1.33 18.61 2.03
C ALA A 307 -2.68 17.90 2.11
N ARG A 308 -3.00 17.04 1.15
CA ARG A 308 -4.23 16.25 1.15
C ARG A 308 -4.33 15.34 2.36
N GLN A 309 -3.25 14.65 2.72
CA GLN A 309 -3.26 13.81 3.90
C GLN A 309 -3.59 14.61 5.18
N LEU A 310 -3.06 15.82 5.33
CA LEU A 310 -3.34 16.66 6.47
C LEU A 310 -4.77 17.21 6.46
N LEU A 311 -5.30 17.60 5.30
CA LEU A 311 -6.67 18.09 5.16
C LEU A 311 -7.72 17.02 5.49
N HIS A 312 -7.47 15.78 5.13
CA HIS A 312 -8.41 14.67 5.34
C HIS A 312 -8.34 14.02 6.74
N THR A 313 -7.53 14.56 7.67
CA THR A 313 -7.58 14.11 9.08
C THR A 313 -8.83 14.66 9.77
N SER A 314 -9.43 13.85 10.66
CA SER A 314 -10.62 14.26 11.43
C SER A 314 -10.34 15.34 12.48
N SER A 315 -9.07 15.56 12.81
CA SER A 315 -8.61 16.58 13.75
C SER A 315 -7.36 17.28 13.21
N VAL A 316 -7.13 18.51 13.65
CA VAL A 316 -5.91 19.25 13.31
C VAL A 316 -4.67 18.52 13.81
N SER A 317 -3.58 18.60 13.05
CA SER A 317 -2.30 17.98 13.44
C SER A 317 -1.66 18.68 14.64
N SER A 318 -0.83 17.97 15.40
CA SER A 318 -0.02 18.59 16.46
C SER A 318 0.85 19.72 15.95
N GLY A 319 1.29 19.65 14.69
CA GLY A 319 2.02 20.72 14.02
C GLY A 319 1.17 21.98 13.83
N PHE A 320 -0.08 21.82 13.44
CA PHE A 320 -1.04 22.91 13.32
C PHE A 320 -1.26 23.60 14.67
N THR A 321 -1.50 22.84 15.74
CA THR A 321 -1.66 23.37 17.11
C THR A 321 -0.42 24.15 17.53
N THR A 322 0.78 23.63 17.29
CA THR A 322 2.03 24.34 17.59
C THR A 322 2.16 25.67 16.83
N LEU A 323 1.75 25.70 15.56
CA LEU A 323 1.77 26.92 14.76
C LEU A 323 0.74 27.94 15.26
N TRP A 324 -0.43 27.49 15.70
CA TRP A 324 -1.45 28.33 16.31
C TRP A 324 -0.96 28.98 17.61
N GLU A 325 -0.39 28.21 18.54
CA GLU A 325 0.20 28.69 19.78
C GLU A 325 1.29 29.76 19.53
N LYS A 326 2.06 29.58 18.47
CA LYS A 326 3.13 30.51 18.05
C LYS A 326 2.62 31.67 17.17
N LYS A 327 1.31 31.76 16.92
CA LYS A 327 0.66 32.77 16.05
C LYS A 327 1.23 32.78 14.63
N ARG A 328 1.53 31.60 14.07
CA ARG A 328 2.14 31.41 12.77
C ARG A 328 1.35 30.42 11.90
N LEU A 329 0.02 30.52 11.94
CA LEU A 329 -0.85 29.76 11.03
C LEU A 329 -0.64 30.08 9.55
N ASP A 330 0.02 31.22 9.24
CA ASP A 330 0.49 31.54 7.89
C ASP A 330 1.45 30.47 7.32
N LEU A 331 2.10 29.67 8.17
CA LEU A 331 2.98 28.56 7.79
C LEU A 331 2.27 27.20 7.81
N ALA A 332 0.99 27.13 8.18
CA ALA A 332 0.22 25.88 8.14
C ALA A 332 -0.10 25.49 6.69
N VAL A 333 -0.22 24.19 6.44
CA VAL A 333 -0.55 23.64 5.13
C VAL A 333 -1.86 24.21 4.61
N GLU A 334 -2.85 24.36 5.47
CA GLU A 334 -4.15 24.93 5.16
C GLU A 334 -4.01 26.36 4.57
N ALA A 335 -3.09 27.17 5.08
CA ALA A 335 -2.84 28.50 4.55
C ALA A 335 -2.19 28.45 3.16
N PHE A 336 -1.30 27.51 2.89
CA PHE A 336 -0.72 27.32 1.55
C PHE A 336 -1.75 26.86 0.54
N VAL A 337 -2.68 25.99 0.95
CA VAL A 337 -3.77 25.46 0.10
C VAL A 337 -4.69 26.59 -0.39
N LEU A 338 -4.91 27.61 0.41
CA LEU A 338 -5.80 28.74 0.05
C LEU A 338 -5.14 29.78 -0.87
N ARG A 339 -3.81 29.77 -1.02
CA ARG A 339 -3.09 30.77 -1.85
C ARG A 339 -3.24 30.46 -3.34
N GLU A 340 -3.49 31.50 -4.14
CA GLU A 340 -3.40 31.41 -5.59
C GLU A 340 -1.93 31.30 -6.06
N PRO A 341 -1.66 30.56 -7.13
CA PRO A 341 -2.60 29.74 -7.91
C PRO A 341 -2.74 28.31 -7.38
N TRP A 342 -2.21 27.97 -6.21
CA TRP A 342 -2.16 26.60 -5.67
C TRP A 342 -3.52 26.05 -5.27
N ASN A 343 -4.49 26.89 -4.94
CA ASN A 343 -5.87 26.49 -4.65
C ASN A 343 -6.48 25.66 -5.80
N THR A 344 -6.06 25.90 -7.04
CA THR A 344 -6.52 25.13 -8.22
C THR A 344 -6.03 23.67 -8.26
N LEU A 345 -5.06 23.30 -7.41
CA LEU A 345 -4.59 21.92 -7.26
C LEU A 345 -5.54 21.05 -6.41
N PHE A 346 -6.46 21.70 -5.69
CA PHE A 346 -7.33 21.08 -4.70
C PHE A 346 -8.78 21.12 -5.15
N THR A 347 -9.61 20.24 -4.60
CA THR A 347 -11.05 20.25 -4.82
C THR A 347 -11.69 21.37 -3.99
N ASP A 348 -12.90 21.78 -4.36
CA ASP A 348 -13.67 22.79 -3.63
C ASP A 348 -13.88 22.37 -2.16
N ASP A 349 -14.08 21.07 -1.91
CA ASP A 349 -14.19 20.52 -0.56
C ASP A 349 -12.89 20.63 0.24
N GLU A 350 -11.74 20.34 -0.38
CA GLU A 350 -10.43 20.48 0.25
C GLU A 350 -10.11 21.95 0.60
N VAL A 351 -10.44 22.86 -0.30
CA VAL A 351 -10.30 24.32 -0.07
C VAL A 351 -11.24 24.78 1.04
N ARG A 352 -12.48 24.29 1.07
CA ARG A 352 -13.45 24.59 2.13
C ARG A 352 -12.96 24.11 3.49
N ILE A 353 -12.48 22.86 3.60
CA ILE A 353 -11.93 22.30 4.82
C ILE A 353 -10.75 23.13 5.34
N ALA A 354 -9.84 23.54 4.46
CA ALA A 354 -8.69 24.38 4.82
C ALA A 354 -9.16 25.71 5.41
N ARG A 355 -10.14 26.36 4.78
CA ARG A 355 -10.71 27.65 5.22
C ARG A 355 -11.44 27.53 6.56
N GLU A 356 -12.28 26.52 6.73
CA GLU A 356 -13.04 26.27 7.97
C GLU A 356 -12.08 26.03 9.15
N ARG A 357 -11.05 25.21 8.96
CA ARG A 357 -10.05 24.96 10.02
C ARG A 357 -9.31 26.22 10.44
N LEU A 358 -8.84 27.01 9.51
CA LEU A 358 -8.14 28.27 9.83
C LEU A 358 -9.07 29.24 10.54
N ALA A 359 -10.32 29.38 10.09
CA ALA A 359 -11.32 30.26 10.69
C ALA A 359 -11.68 29.83 12.12
N GLU A 360 -11.79 28.53 12.40
CA GLU A 360 -12.04 27.98 13.75
C GLU A 360 -10.95 28.42 14.74
N TYR A 361 -9.71 28.57 14.29
CA TYR A 361 -8.57 29.02 15.09
C TYR A 361 -8.26 30.51 14.95
N GLY A 362 -9.21 31.29 14.39
CA GLY A 362 -9.15 32.76 14.31
C GLY A 362 -8.16 33.29 13.27
N TYR A 363 -7.80 32.50 12.26
CA TYR A 363 -6.93 32.92 11.16
C TYR A 363 -7.72 33.01 9.85
N HIS A 364 -7.74 34.21 9.29
CA HIS A 364 -8.38 34.52 8.02
C HIS A 364 -7.29 35.00 7.05
N PRO A 365 -6.83 34.17 6.09
CA PRO A 365 -5.92 34.64 5.06
C PRO A 365 -6.65 35.62 4.14
N ASP A 366 -5.99 36.70 3.79
CA ASP A 366 -6.46 37.71 2.84
C ASP A 366 -6.67 37.16 1.45
#